data_443395996c2b02eda36e2f0695cbea05
#
_entry.id   443395996c2b02eda36e2f0695cbea05
#
_cell.length_a   1.000
_cell.length_b   1.000
_cell.length_c   1.000
_cell.angle_alpha   90.00
_cell.angle_beta   90.00
_cell.angle_gamma   90.00
#
_symmetry.space_group_name_H-M   'P 1'
#
loop_
_entity.id
_entity.type
_entity.pdbx_description
1 polymer ?
#
loop_
_entity_poly.entity_id
_entity_poly.type
_entity_poly.pdbx_seq_one_letter_code
_entity_poly.pdbx_strand_id
1 'polypeptide(L)'
;YQAQKYGAKIIVNSSYKEKTKEGVSTSIGDIDCKILVDCRGVGALVNDNRNGILLSAQYEVYADWIVNGHVEVYFDQIKYPGFFAWIIPSGNGIGKVGVAGKDINTSKTIEEFLKDKGKYSTIRKIFSPIWINGPIKNFVSKDVVTVGDAAGQSKPTTAGGIYSCGMGGIMAGKAIAKYLETNDDFQLMQYQESWYSKFGKEFEKQQLARKVLQKIDNKTVDKIFDMITPEILSEISSKDDFDFHTASIIKLLGVRKSLAAAQNLVGSEIKRLLVG
;
A
#
# COMPACT_ATOMS: atom_id res chain seq x y z
N TYR A 1 16.46 -15.47 7.16
CA TYR A 1 17.87 -15.80 7.37
C TYR A 1 18.57 -14.85 8.37
N GLN A 2 18.52 -13.49 8.16
CA GLN A 2 19.16 -12.55 9.09
C GLN A 2 18.54 -12.60 10.49
N ALA A 3 17.21 -12.58 10.61
CA ALA A 3 16.53 -12.66 11.90
C ALA A 3 16.93 -13.94 12.68
N GLN A 4 17.04 -15.08 11.98
CA GLN A 4 17.48 -16.34 12.60
C GLN A 4 18.93 -16.28 13.13
N LYS A 5 19.83 -15.57 12.44
CA LYS A 5 21.21 -15.34 12.93
C LYS A 5 21.25 -14.62 14.28
N TYR A 6 20.23 -13.80 14.55
CA TYR A 6 20.07 -13.08 15.82
C TYR A 6 19.13 -13.80 16.80
N GLY A 7 18.88 -15.09 16.60
CA GLY A 7 18.16 -15.93 17.54
C GLY A 7 16.65 -15.98 17.35
N ALA A 8 16.09 -15.34 16.31
CA ALA A 8 14.66 -15.43 16.04
C ALA A 8 14.26 -16.87 15.63
N LYS A 9 13.21 -17.40 16.23
CA LYS A 9 12.60 -18.66 15.85
C LYS A 9 11.52 -18.42 14.81
N ILE A 10 11.57 -19.13 13.69
CA ILE A 10 10.53 -19.13 12.66
C ILE A 10 9.72 -20.40 12.82
N ILE A 11 8.42 -20.24 13.11
CA ILE A 11 7.49 -21.34 13.27
C ILE A 11 6.52 -21.27 12.08
N VAL A 12 6.58 -22.27 11.22
CA VAL A 12 5.71 -22.42 10.06
C VAL A 12 4.46 -23.24 10.40
N ASN A 13 3.44 -23.21 9.56
CA ASN A 13 2.16 -23.92 9.78
C ASN A 13 1.51 -23.61 11.13
N SER A 14 1.72 -22.40 11.61
CA SER A 14 1.11 -21.88 12.83
C SER A 14 0.26 -20.65 12.52
N SER A 15 -1.01 -20.70 12.89
CA SER A 15 -1.96 -19.61 12.68
C SER A 15 -2.28 -18.94 14.01
N TYR A 16 -2.33 -17.61 14.01
CA TYR A 16 -2.87 -16.81 15.11
C TYR A 16 -4.36 -17.13 15.29
N LYS A 17 -4.79 -17.30 16.51
CA LYS A 17 -6.20 -17.43 16.90
C LYS A 17 -6.69 -16.16 17.61
N GLU A 18 -6.13 -15.89 18.77
CA GLU A 18 -6.50 -14.75 19.58
C GLU A 18 -5.37 -14.32 20.51
N LYS A 19 -5.47 -13.10 21.05
CA LYS A 19 -4.61 -12.62 22.12
C LYS A 19 -5.11 -13.21 23.44
N THR A 20 -4.19 -13.76 24.23
CA THR A 20 -4.45 -14.19 25.61
C THR A 20 -3.99 -13.12 26.60
N LYS A 21 -4.19 -13.36 27.87
CA LYS A 21 -3.69 -12.46 28.93
C LYS A 21 -2.16 -12.40 28.95
N GLU A 22 -1.49 -13.52 28.77
CA GLU A 22 -0.03 -13.66 28.92
C GLU A 22 0.70 -13.69 27.56
N GLY A 23 -0.03 -13.66 26.43
CA GLY A 23 0.60 -13.74 25.11
C GLY A 23 -0.40 -13.98 23.98
N VAL A 24 -0.25 -15.08 23.25
CA VAL A 24 -1.04 -15.38 22.05
C VAL A 24 -1.40 -16.86 21.97
N SER A 25 -2.66 -17.15 21.61
CA SER A 25 -3.11 -18.50 21.27
C SER A 25 -2.94 -18.74 19.77
N THR A 26 -2.38 -19.88 19.41
CA THR A 26 -2.10 -20.29 18.04
C THR A 26 -2.66 -21.68 17.75
N SER A 27 -2.59 -22.09 16.48
CA SER A 27 -3.00 -23.45 16.07
C SER A 27 -2.12 -24.57 16.66
N ILE A 28 -0.95 -24.24 17.18
CA ILE A 28 0.00 -25.20 17.77
C ILE A 28 0.15 -25.06 19.30
N GLY A 29 -0.70 -24.24 19.93
CA GLY A 29 -0.71 -24.00 21.37
C GLY A 29 -0.50 -22.52 21.72
N ASP A 30 -0.47 -22.23 23.00
CA ASP A 30 -0.29 -20.89 23.52
C ASP A 30 1.19 -20.54 23.64
N ILE A 31 1.52 -19.28 23.39
CA ILE A 31 2.88 -18.72 23.46
C ILE A 31 2.84 -17.49 24.36
N ASP A 32 3.54 -17.53 25.47
CA ASP A 32 3.70 -16.38 26.36
C ASP A 32 4.70 -15.39 25.78
N CYS A 33 4.38 -14.10 25.84
CA CYS A 33 5.25 -13.03 25.40
C CYS A 33 5.00 -11.73 26.18
N LYS A 34 6.05 -10.94 26.40
CA LYS A 34 5.95 -9.60 27.00
C LYS A 34 5.34 -8.59 26.03
N ILE A 35 5.68 -8.70 24.75
CA ILE A 35 5.18 -7.84 23.67
C ILE A 35 4.77 -8.73 22.52
N LEU A 36 3.54 -8.53 22.04
CA LEU A 36 3.02 -9.12 20.80
C LEU A 36 3.19 -8.11 19.65
N VAL A 37 3.88 -8.51 18.58
CA VAL A 37 3.98 -7.67 17.38
C VAL A 37 3.05 -8.20 16.31
N ASP A 38 2.01 -7.42 15.96
CA ASP A 38 1.04 -7.78 14.93
C ASP A 38 1.52 -7.31 13.54
N CYS A 39 1.97 -8.25 12.73
CA CYS A 39 2.39 -8.05 11.34
C CYS A 39 1.55 -8.88 10.36
N ARG A 40 0.28 -9.19 10.70
CA ARG A 40 -0.61 -10.04 9.87
C ARG A 40 -1.05 -9.39 8.55
N GLY A 41 -0.54 -8.20 8.25
CA GLY A 41 -0.89 -7.46 7.05
C GLY A 41 -2.32 -6.94 7.06
N VAL A 42 -2.88 -6.71 5.88
CA VAL A 42 -4.25 -6.16 5.72
C VAL A 42 -5.31 -7.04 6.40
N GLY A 43 -5.05 -8.33 6.57
CA GLY A 43 -5.95 -9.25 7.27
C GLY A 43 -6.29 -8.82 8.70
N ALA A 44 -5.42 -8.07 9.37
CA ALA A 44 -5.68 -7.49 10.68
C ALA A 44 -6.73 -6.37 10.67
N LEU A 45 -6.92 -5.71 9.51
CA LEU A 45 -7.79 -4.54 9.35
C LEU A 45 -9.16 -4.86 8.74
N VAL A 46 -9.28 -5.99 8.04
CA VAL A 46 -10.50 -6.36 7.26
C VAL A 46 -11.74 -6.48 8.13
N ASN A 47 -11.58 -6.90 9.37
CA ASN A 47 -12.72 -7.13 10.27
C ASN A 47 -13.33 -5.82 10.81
N ASP A 48 -12.54 -4.75 10.88
CA ASP A 48 -12.95 -3.51 11.57
C ASP A 48 -13.48 -2.44 10.62
N ASN A 49 -13.02 -2.40 9.37
CA ASN A 49 -13.44 -1.36 8.43
C ASN A 49 -13.26 -1.76 6.95
N ARG A 50 -14.33 -2.11 6.28
CA ARG A 50 -14.30 -2.43 4.84
C ARG A 50 -14.18 -1.21 3.92
N ASN A 51 -14.44 0.00 4.41
CA ASN A 51 -14.44 1.21 3.58
C ASN A 51 -13.06 1.66 3.08
N GLY A 52 -11.98 1.14 3.66
CA GLY A 52 -10.61 1.41 3.26
C GLY A 52 -9.96 0.33 2.40
N ILE A 53 -10.75 -0.61 1.87
CA ILE A 53 -10.25 -1.80 1.19
C ILE A 53 -10.58 -1.75 -0.29
N LEU A 54 -9.58 -2.08 -1.13
CA LEU A 54 -9.75 -2.48 -2.51
C LEU A 54 -9.58 -3.99 -2.63
N LEU A 55 -10.39 -4.60 -3.46
CA LEU A 55 -10.18 -5.99 -3.85
C LEU A 55 -9.12 -6.07 -4.93
N SER A 56 -8.23 -7.06 -4.87
CA SER A 56 -7.22 -7.29 -5.89
C SER A 56 -7.04 -8.75 -6.24
N ALA A 57 -6.63 -9.00 -7.48
CA ALA A 57 -6.10 -10.27 -7.93
C ALA A 57 -4.79 -10.05 -8.67
N GLN A 58 -3.83 -10.95 -8.47
CA GLN A 58 -2.57 -10.97 -9.20
C GLN A 58 -2.28 -12.40 -9.65
N TYR A 59 -2.09 -12.58 -10.95
CA TYR A 59 -1.66 -13.84 -11.52
C TYR A 59 -0.19 -13.75 -11.91
N GLU A 60 0.57 -14.76 -11.58
CA GLU A 60 1.88 -14.98 -12.19
C GLU A 60 1.64 -15.84 -13.44
N VAL A 61 2.05 -15.32 -14.58
CA VAL A 61 1.77 -15.95 -15.87
C VAL A 61 3.03 -16.05 -16.72
N TYR A 62 3.05 -17.04 -17.63
CA TYR A 62 3.98 -17.10 -18.75
C TYR A 62 3.26 -16.69 -20.03
N ALA A 63 3.83 -15.75 -20.77
CA ALA A 63 3.25 -15.29 -22.03
C ALA A 63 4.30 -14.57 -22.91
N ASP A 64 4.18 -14.74 -24.24
CA ASP A 64 5.11 -14.14 -25.22
C ASP A 64 4.96 -12.60 -25.28
N TRP A 65 3.80 -12.05 -24.90
CA TRP A 65 3.54 -10.62 -24.91
C TRP A 65 4.10 -9.87 -23.68
N ILE A 66 4.72 -10.57 -22.73
CA ILE A 66 5.39 -9.94 -21.58
C ILE A 66 6.74 -9.41 -22.00
N VAL A 67 6.88 -8.09 -22.05
CA VAL A 67 8.08 -7.39 -22.45
C VAL A 67 8.92 -7.00 -21.24
N ASN A 68 10.20 -7.45 -21.23
CA ASN A 68 11.11 -7.10 -20.14
C ASN A 68 11.54 -5.63 -20.22
N GLY A 69 11.96 -5.08 -19.08
CA GLY A 69 12.60 -3.77 -19.00
C GLY A 69 11.68 -2.61 -18.59
N HIS A 70 10.36 -2.80 -18.57
CA HIS A 70 9.42 -1.80 -18.10
C HIS A 70 8.21 -2.41 -17.41
N VAL A 71 7.59 -1.66 -16.52
CA VAL A 71 6.31 -1.98 -15.91
C VAL A 71 5.21 -1.25 -16.67
N GLU A 72 4.12 -1.95 -16.95
CA GLU A 72 2.94 -1.35 -17.56
C GLU A 72 1.87 -1.11 -16.50
N VAL A 73 1.23 0.07 -16.55
CA VAL A 73 0.12 0.43 -15.66
C VAL A 73 -1.04 0.93 -16.50
N TYR A 74 -2.24 0.43 -16.23
CA TYR A 74 -3.46 0.72 -16.99
C TYR A 74 -4.49 1.37 -16.08
N PHE A 75 -4.85 2.60 -16.41
CA PHE A 75 -5.91 3.33 -15.71
C PHE A 75 -7.21 3.24 -16.51
N ASP A 76 -8.26 2.75 -15.87
CA ASP A 76 -9.61 2.74 -16.38
C ASP A 76 -10.60 2.77 -15.19
N GLN A 77 -11.23 3.89 -14.99
CA GLN A 77 -12.11 4.12 -13.83
C GLN A 77 -13.43 3.31 -13.92
N ILE A 78 -13.73 2.70 -15.06
CA ILE A 78 -14.87 1.80 -15.24
C ILE A 78 -14.46 0.36 -14.88
N LYS A 79 -13.30 -0.11 -15.39
CA LYS A 79 -12.81 -1.48 -15.16
C LYS A 79 -12.12 -1.61 -13.80
N TYR A 80 -11.40 -0.57 -13.35
CA TYR A 80 -10.57 -0.55 -12.13
C TYR A 80 -10.90 0.65 -11.26
N PRO A 81 -12.15 0.79 -10.76
CA PRO A 81 -12.59 2.00 -10.07
C PRO A 81 -11.66 2.36 -8.91
N GLY A 82 -11.10 3.57 -8.98
CA GLY A 82 -10.21 4.10 -7.97
C GLY A 82 -8.84 3.40 -7.86
N PHE A 83 -8.43 2.55 -8.81
CA PHE A 83 -7.09 1.98 -8.86
C PHE A 83 -6.63 1.76 -10.31
N PHE A 84 -5.91 0.67 -10.59
CA PHE A 84 -5.32 0.38 -11.90
C PHE A 84 -5.09 -1.13 -12.08
N ALA A 85 -4.80 -1.54 -13.33
CA ALA A 85 -4.21 -2.82 -13.62
C ALA A 85 -2.71 -2.66 -13.91
N TRP A 86 -1.92 -3.74 -13.75
CA TRP A 86 -0.48 -3.72 -13.93
C TRP A 86 0.06 -4.99 -14.56
N ILE A 87 1.19 -4.84 -15.27
CA ILE A 87 2.04 -5.93 -15.76
C ILE A 87 3.46 -5.65 -15.28
N ILE A 88 4.04 -6.58 -14.52
CA ILE A 88 5.39 -6.49 -13.98
C ILE A 88 6.18 -7.68 -14.49
N PRO A 89 7.09 -7.51 -15.47
CA PRO A 89 7.91 -8.60 -15.97
C PRO A 89 8.86 -9.13 -14.87
N SER A 90 9.03 -10.44 -14.85
CA SER A 90 9.98 -11.14 -13.97
C SER A 90 11.11 -11.85 -14.74
N GLY A 91 11.15 -11.69 -16.05
CA GLY A 91 12.12 -12.34 -16.96
C GLY A 91 11.59 -13.59 -17.62
N ASN A 92 12.19 -13.97 -18.72
CA ASN A 92 11.92 -15.22 -19.45
C ASN A 92 10.43 -15.44 -19.82
N GLY A 93 9.71 -14.38 -20.21
CA GLY A 93 8.30 -14.45 -20.53
C GLY A 93 7.38 -14.60 -19.31
N ILE A 94 7.92 -14.55 -18.10
CA ILE A 94 7.15 -14.60 -16.86
C ILE A 94 6.86 -13.17 -16.39
N GLY A 95 5.63 -12.95 -15.91
CA GLY A 95 5.24 -11.67 -15.31
C GLY A 95 4.14 -11.81 -14.29
N LYS A 96 4.06 -10.79 -13.44
CA LYS A 96 2.97 -10.60 -12.48
C LYS A 96 1.97 -9.65 -13.10
N VAL A 97 0.80 -10.15 -13.41
CA VAL A 97 -0.32 -9.37 -13.97
C VAL A 97 -1.37 -9.22 -12.89
N GLY A 98 -1.82 -8.01 -12.65
CA GLY A 98 -2.78 -7.80 -11.60
C GLY A 98 -3.78 -6.69 -11.89
N VAL A 99 -4.87 -6.73 -11.14
CA VAL A 99 -5.94 -5.73 -11.14
C VAL A 99 -6.35 -5.43 -9.72
N ALA A 100 -6.73 -4.20 -9.45
CA ALA A 100 -7.40 -3.84 -8.21
C ALA A 100 -8.41 -2.74 -8.46
N GLY A 101 -9.47 -2.70 -7.64
CA GLY A 101 -10.50 -1.68 -7.75
C GLY A 101 -11.53 -1.80 -6.64
N LYS A 102 -12.34 -0.75 -6.52
CA LYS A 102 -13.44 -0.74 -5.57
C LYS A 102 -14.60 -1.56 -6.13
N ASP A 103 -15.13 -2.48 -5.33
CA ASP A 103 -16.35 -3.27 -5.62
C ASP A 103 -16.29 -4.07 -6.94
N ILE A 104 -15.10 -4.51 -7.38
CA ILE A 104 -14.93 -5.33 -8.59
C ILE A 104 -15.00 -6.83 -8.29
N ASN A 105 -15.42 -7.60 -9.29
CA ASN A 105 -15.17 -9.05 -9.29
C ASN A 105 -13.76 -9.32 -9.81
N THR A 106 -12.82 -9.49 -8.91
CA THR A 106 -11.38 -9.58 -9.23
C THR A 106 -11.06 -10.74 -10.17
N SER A 107 -11.69 -11.91 -10.01
CA SER A 107 -11.47 -13.06 -10.90
C SER A 107 -11.91 -12.75 -12.33
N LYS A 108 -13.12 -12.22 -12.49
CA LYS A 108 -13.65 -11.83 -13.81
C LYS A 108 -12.79 -10.74 -14.43
N THR A 109 -12.50 -9.68 -13.68
CA THR A 109 -11.77 -8.51 -14.18
C THR A 109 -10.35 -8.87 -14.64
N ILE A 110 -9.61 -9.71 -13.90
CA ILE A 110 -8.26 -10.10 -14.31
C ILE A 110 -8.28 -11.05 -15.50
N GLU A 111 -9.25 -11.95 -15.58
CA GLU A 111 -9.38 -12.87 -16.72
C GLU A 111 -9.75 -12.14 -18.00
N GLU A 112 -10.62 -11.13 -17.95
CA GLU A 112 -10.92 -10.24 -19.08
C GLU A 112 -9.68 -9.47 -19.49
N PHE A 113 -8.94 -8.87 -18.56
CA PHE A 113 -7.70 -8.15 -18.85
C PHE A 113 -6.64 -9.03 -19.52
N LEU A 114 -6.43 -10.25 -19.02
CA LEU A 114 -5.48 -11.20 -19.59
C LEU A 114 -5.91 -11.68 -20.97
N LYS A 115 -7.21 -11.93 -21.18
CA LYS A 115 -7.76 -12.34 -22.48
C LYS A 115 -7.55 -11.27 -23.56
N ASP A 116 -7.70 -9.99 -23.19
CA ASP A 116 -7.48 -8.86 -24.10
C ASP A 116 -5.99 -8.77 -24.53
N LYS A 117 -5.04 -9.27 -23.71
CA LYS A 117 -3.60 -9.28 -24.02
C LYS A 117 -3.16 -10.43 -24.93
N GLY A 118 -3.86 -11.56 -24.91
CA GLY A 118 -3.55 -12.71 -25.74
C GLY A 118 -3.38 -14.03 -24.98
N LYS A 119 -2.70 -15.01 -25.59
CA LYS A 119 -2.47 -16.31 -24.98
C LYS A 119 -1.52 -16.21 -23.78
N TYR A 120 -1.80 -16.95 -22.73
CA TYR A 120 -0.97 -17.06 -21.52
C TYR A 120 -1.16 -18.40 -20.83
N SER A 121 -0.19 -18.77 -20.01
CA SER A 121 -0.27 -19.90 -19.08
C SER A 121 -0.18 -19.39 -17.64
N THR A 122 -1.09 -19.81 -16.78
CA THR A 122 -1.09 -19.39 -15.36
C THR A 122 -0.16 -20.26 -14.55
N ILE A 123 0.78 -19.63 -13.84
CA ILE A 123 1.69 -20.28 -12.89
C ILE A 123 1.07 -20.24 -11.48
N ARG A 124 0.58 -19.05 -11.06
CA ARG A 124 0.04 -18.84 -9.71
C ARG A 124 -1.04 -17.78 -9.71
N LYS A 125 -2.07 -17.96 -8.88
CA LYS A 125 -3.14 -16.99 -8.62
C LYS A 125 -3.07 -16.52 -7.16
N ILE A 126 -3.15 -15.21 -6.92
CA ILE A 126 -3.16 -14.59 -5.60
C ILE A 126 -4.34 -13.63 -5.56
N PHE A 127 -5.15 -13.72 -4.52
CA PHE A 127 -6.23 -12.79 -4.21
C PHE A 127 -5.94 -12.18 -2.84
N SER A 128 -5.90 -10.86 -2.75
CA SER A 128 -5.60 -10.18 -1.51
C SER A 128 -6.31 -8.83 -1.45
N PRO A 129 -6.87 -8.44 -0.31
CA PRO A 129 -7.31 -7.07 -0.14
C PRO A 129 -6.11 -6.13 -0.09
N ILE A 130 -6.31 -4.88 -0.52
CA ILE A 130 -5.35 -3.79 -0.43
C ILE A 130 -5.94 -2.73 0.50
N TRP A 131 -5.19 -2.30 1.49
CA TRP A 131 -5.57 -1.20 2.37
C TRP A 131 -5.09 0.14 1.80
N ILE A 132 -6.01 1.11 1.68
CA ILE A 132 -5.74 2.43 1.09
C ILE A 132 -6.16 3.60 1.99
N ASN A 133 -6.60 3.32 3.21
CA ASN A 133 -7.12 4.33 4.11
C ASN A 133 -6.04 4.97 5.01
N GLY A 134 -4.76 4.64 4.75
CA GLY A 134 -3.62 5.15 5.51
C GLY A 134 -3.47 4.55 6.89
N PRO A 135 -2.64 5.15 7.77
CA PRO A 135 -2.28 4.56 9.05
C PRO A 135 -3.48 4.49 10.02
N ILE A 136 -3.50 3.43 10.83
CA ILE A 136 -4.45 3.31 11.94
C ILE A 136 -4.12 4.33 13.04
N LYS A 137 -5.10 4.66 13.87
CA LYS A 137 -4.96 5.71 14.89
C LYS A 137 -3.86 5.40 15.91
N ASN A 138 -3.78 4.14 16.37
CA ASN A 138 -2.86 3.72 17.42
C ASN A 138 -2.05 2.52 16.93
N PHE A 139 -0.74 2.66 16.82
CA PHE A 139 0.18 1.55 16.50
C PHE A 139 0.50 0.70 17.73
N VAL A 140 0.32 1.28 18.91
CA VAL A 140 0.59 0.64 20.20
C VAL A 140 -0.67 0.60 21.02
N SER A 141 -1.02 -0.56 21.55
CA SER A 141 -2.13 -0.75 22.46
C SER A 141 -1.71 -1.74 23.56
N LYS A 142 -1.41 -1.23 24.74
CA LYS A 142 -0.83 -2.01 25.84
C LYS A 142 0.44 -2.73 25.36
N ASP A 143 0.43 -4.04 25.44
CA ASP A 143 1.50 -4.97 25.05
C ASP A 143 1.45 -5.43 23.58
N VAL A 144 0.59 -4.81 22.76
CA VAL A 144 0.48 -5.08 21.32
C VAL A 144 1.06 -3.92 20.52
N VAL A 145 1.99 -4.22 19.64
CA VAL A 145 2.61 -3.29 18.68
C VAL A 145 2.25 -3.74 17.26
N THR A 146 1.54 -2.89 16.52
CA THR A 146 1.09 -3.17 15.15
C THR A 146 2.03 -2.53 14.14
N VAL A 147 2.47 -3.28 13.11
CA VAL A 147 3.51 -2.86 12.16
C VAL A 147 3.14 -3.23 10.73
N GLY A 148 3.58 -2.43 9.78
CA GLY A 148 3.42 -2.69 8.35
C GLY A 148 2.00 -2.46 7.86
N ASP A 149 1.52 -3.28 6.93
CA ASP A 149 0.16 -3.16 6.40
C ASP A 149 -0.91 -3.33 7.47
N ALA A 150 -0.63 -4.09 8.53
CA ALA A 150 -1.52 -4.21 9.69
C ALA A 150 -1.70 -2.87 10.42
N ALA A 151 -0.69 -2.00 10.39
CA ALA A 151 -0.75 -0.63 10.91
C ALA A 151 -1.19 0.40 9.86
N GLY A 152 -1.52 -0.03 8.64
CA GLY A 152 -1.86 0.85 7.52
C GLY A 152 -0.68 1.71 7.03
N GLN A 153 0.55 1.20 7.15
CA GLN A 153 1.78 1.91 6.79
C GLN A 153 2.15 1.80 5.30
N SER A 154 1.30 1.20 4.47
CA SER A 154 1.44 1.24 3.01
C SER A 154 0.84 2.53 2.43
N LYS A 155 1.44 3.01 1.33
CA LYS A 155 1.07 4.29 0.68
C LYS A 155 -0.38 4.26 0.20
N PRO A 156 -1.23 5.21 0.59
CA PRO A 156 -2.64 5.25 0.17
C PRO A 156 -2.84 5.34 -1.35
N THR A 157 -1.92 5.93 -2.09
CA THR A 157 -2.03 6.14 -3.55
C THR A 157 -1.71 4.88 -4.35
N THR A 158 -0.59 4.23 -4.07
CA THR A 158 -0.03 3.13 -4.87
C THR A 158 -0.04 1.78 -4.17
N ALA A 159 -0.45 1.72 -2.90
CA ALA A 159 -0.35 0.55 -2.02
C ALA A 159 1.10 0.01 -1.82
N GLY A 160 2.10 0.79 -2.21
CA GLY A 160 3.51 0.45 -2.00
C GLY A 160 3.91 0.64 -0.53
N GLY A 161 4.50 -0.38 0.09
CA GLY A 161 4.82 -0.36 1.52
C GLY A 161 6.25 -0.78 1.87
N ILE A 162 7.10 -1.14 0.90
CA ILE A 162 8.43 -1.71 1.19
C ILE A 162 9.25 -0.80 2.11
N TYR A 163 9.33 0.48 1.79
CA TYR A 163 10.12 1.43 2.58
C TYR A 163 9.41 1.84 3.88
N SER A 164 8.18 2.32 3.80
CA SER A 164 7.44 2.83 4.96
C SER A 164 7.14 1.76 6.01
N CYS A 165 6.78 0.54 5.58
CA CYS A 165 6.60 -0.60 6.47
C CYS A 165 7.94 -1.13 7.02
N GLY A 166 8.97 -1.18 6.18
CA GLY A 166 10.32 -1.58 6.60
C GLY A 166 10.89 -0.65 7.67
N MET A 167 10.76 0.66 7.48
CA MET A 167 11.12 1.65 8.49
C MET A 167 10.26 1.52 9.75
N GLY A 168 8.96 1.23 9.60
CA GLY A 168 8.08 0.91 10.72
C GLY A 168 8.62 -0.27 11.56
N GLY A 169 9.04 -1.35 10.89
CA GLY A 169 9.66 -2.50 11.56
C GLY A 169 10.95 -2.14 12.32
N ILE A 170 11.82 -1.33 11.72
CA ILE A 170 13.06 -0.87 12.37
C ILE A 170 12.74 -0.01 13.61
N MET A 171 11.81 0.93 13.49
CA MET A 171 11.41 1.82 14.59
C MET A 171 10.75 1.03 15.72
N ALA A 172 9.83 0.11 15.39
CA ALA A 172 9.18 -0.76 16.36
C ALA A 172 10.19 -1.65 17.11
N GLY A 173 11.12 -2.29 16.37
CA GLY A 173 12.16 -3.12 16.98
C GLY A 173 13.04 -2.36 17.98
N LYS A 174 13.45 -1.13 17.64
CA LYS A 174 14.20 -0.26 18.55
C LYS A 174 13.41 0.12 19.80
N ALA A 175 12.14 0.50 19.63
CA ALA A 175 11.26 0.88 20.74
C ALA A 175 11.00 -0.31 21.68
N ILE A 176 10.74 -1.49 21.14
CA ILE A 176 10.54 -2.72 21.91
C ILE A 176 11.80 -3.09 22.69
N ALA A 177 12.98 -3.06 22.06
CA ALA A 177 14.23 -3.34 22.74
C ALA A 177 14.45 -2.42 23.93
N LYS A 178 14.23 -1.12 23.74
CA LYS A 178 14.33 -0.13 24.82
C LYS A 178 13.32 -0.35 25.95
N TYR A 179 12.08 -0.67 25.59
CA TYR A 179 11.04 -1.03 26.57
C TYR A 179 11.46 -2.25 27.41
N LEU A 180 12.00 -3.29 26.79
CA LEU A 180 12.43 -4.50 27.47
C LEU A 180 13.61 -4.27 28.44
N GLU A 181 14.44 -3.25 28.16
CA GLU A 181 15.56 -2.83 29.03
C GLU A 181 15.07 -1.98 30.22
N THR A 182 14.12 -1.06 30.00
CA THR A 182 13.74 -0.02 30.94
C THR A 182 12.41 -0.27 31.66
N ASN A 183 11.58 -1.14 31.11
CA ASN A 183 10.19 -1.39 31.51
C ASN A 183 9.33 -0.09 31.54
N ASP A 184 9.62 0.84 30.60
CA ASP A 184 8.97 2.14 30.47
C ASP A 184 8.10 2.16 29.20
N ASP A 185 6.79 2.19 29.37
CA ASP A 185 5.80 2.20 28.28
C ASP A 185 5.97 3.37 27.32
N PHE A 186 6.56 4.48 27.77
CA PHE A 186 6.86 5.62 26.92
C PHE A 186 7.76 5.22 25.74
N GLN A 187 8.64 4.24 25.90
CA GLN A 187 9.53 3.77 24.84
C GLN A 187 8.73 3.15 23.67
N LEU A 188 7.64 2.45 23.94
CA LEU A 188 6.78 1.89 22.89
C LEU A 188 6.08 3.00 22.09
N MET A 189 5.65 4.08 22.74
CA MET A 189 5.01 5.22 22.07
C MET A 189 5.95 5.94 21.13
N GLN A 190 7.27 5.95 21.39
CA GLN A 190 8.29 6.54 20.51
C GLN A 190 8.31 5.91 19.11
N TYR A 191 7.88 4.66 18.97
CA TYR A 191 7.72 4.04 17.65
C TYR A 191 6.68 4.80 16.80
N GLN A 192 5.49 5.01 17.34
CA GLN A 192 4.42 5.71 16.64
C GLN A 192 4.82 7.15 16.31
N GLU A 193 5.36 7.88 17.28
CA GLU A 193 5.80 9.27 17.10
C GLU A 193 6.88 9.40 16.03
N SER A 194 7.88 8.52 16.06
CA SER A 194 8.96 8.50 15.07
C SER A 194 8.44 8.23 13.66
N TRP A 195 7.49 7.28 13.53
CA TRP A 195 6.91 6.97 12.23
C TRP A 195 6.08 8.14 11.69
N TYR A 196 5.20 8.74 12.52
CA TYR A 196 4.41 9.89 12.11
C TYR A 196 5.27 11.13 11.82
N SER A 197 6.31 11.36 12.58
CA SER A 197 7.28 12.43 12.31
C SER A 197 7.90 12.32 10.92
N LYS A 198 8.20 11.09 10.47
CA LYS A 198 8.81 10.84 9.16
C LYS A 198 7.81 10.80 8.02
N PHE A 199 6.67 10.13 8.19
CA PHE A 199 5.75 9.79 7.12
C PHE A 199 4.38 10.48 7.21
N GLY A 200 3.98 10.99 8.35
CA GLY A 200 2.62 11.45 8.64
C GLY A 200 2.12 12.46 7.62
N LYS A 201 2.87 13.55 7.42
CA LYS A 201 2.51 14.61 6.47
C LYS A 201 2.37 14.12 5.03
N GLU A 202 3.26 13.23 4.60
CA GLU A 202 3.20 12.64 3.25
C GLU A 202 1.97 11.76 3.11
N PHE A 203 1.67 10.92 4.10
CA PHE A 203 0.51 10.04 4.09
C PHE A 203 -0.82 10.81 4.12
N GLU A 204 -0.91 11.90 4.88
CA GLU A 204 -2.08 12.80 4.85
C GLU A 204 -2.33 13.38 3.45
N LYS A 205 -1.27 13.84 2.77
CA LYS A 205 -1.35 14.33 1.40
C LYS A 205 -1.75 13.22 0.43
N GLN A 206 -1.19 12.03 0.59
CA GLN A 206 -1.55 10.87 -0.24
C GLN A 206 -3.00 10.45 -0.05
N GLN A 207 -3.54 10.51 1.17
CA GLN A 207 -4.98 10.27 1.42
C GLN A 207 -5.87 11.30 0.70
N LEU A 208 -5.48 12.57 0.68
CA LEU A 208 -6.19 13.60 -0.09
C LEU A 208 -6.11 13.35 -1.60
N ALA A 209 -4.90 13.05 -2.12
CA ALA A 209 -4.72 12.69 -3.53
C ALA A 209 -5.56 11.46 -3.90
N ARG A 210 -5.63 10.47 -3.02
CA ARG A 210 -6.48 9.29 -3.19
C ARG A 210 -7.96 9.63 -3.34
N LYS A 211 -8.49 10.52 -2.50
CA LYS A 211 -9.89 10.98 -2.60
C LYS A 211 -10.19 11.66 -3.94
N VAL A 212 -9.22 12.40 -4.48
CA VAL A 212 -9.31 13.01 -5.81
C VAL A 212 -9.33 11.92 -6.89
N LEU A 213 -8.35 11.02 -6.87
CA LEU A 213 -8.21 9.93 -7.85
C LEU A 213 -9.45 9.01 -7.91
N GLN A 214 -10.17 8.85 -6.81
CA GLN A 214 -11.40 8.05 -6.75
C GLN A 214 -12.61 8.74 -7.41
N LYS A 215 -12.54 10.05 -7.67
CA LYS A 215 -13.66 10.85 -8.19
C LYS A 215 -13.49 11.26 -9.65
N ILE A 216 -12.30 11.13 -10.22
CA ILE A 216 -12.03 11.49 -11.62
C ILE A 216 -12.52 10.38 -12.56
N ASP A 217 -12.99 10.78 -13.73
CA ASP A 217 -13.40 9.89 -14.82
C ASP A 217 -12.25 9.63 -15.81
N ASN A 218 -12.45 8.71 -16.76
CA ASN A 218 -11.45 8.39 -17.77
C ASN A 218 -11.07 9.60 -18.63
N LYS A 219 -12.01 10.48 -18.95
CA LYS A 219 -11.71 11.70 -19.73
C LYS A 219 -10.76 12.63 -18.99
N THR A 220 -10.90 12.71 -17.67
CA THR A 220 -9.98 13.49 -16.82
C THR A 220 -8.62 12.82 -16.70
N VAL A 221 -8.58 11.49 -16.60
CA VAL A 221 -7.33 10.71 -16.65
C VAL A 221 -6.60 10.98 -17.96
N ASP A 222 -7.25 10.84 -19.10
CA ASP A 222 -6.65 11.09 -20.43
C ASP A 222 -6.07 12.51 -20.52
N LYS A 223 -6.82 13.54 -20.09
CA LYS A 223 -6.32 14.93 -20.06
C LYS A 223 -5.08 15.09 -19.18
N ILE A 224 -4.99 14.37 -18.05
CA ILE A 224 -3.81 14.41 -17.19
C ILE A 224 -2.61 13.82 -17.96
N PHE A 225 -2.79 12.69 -18.63
CA PHE A 225 -1.73 12.07 -19.43
C PHE A 225 -1.29 12.94 -20.61
N ASP A 226 -2.22 13.60 -21.30
CA ASP A 226 -1.93 14.54 -22.39
C ASP A 226 -1.07 15.74 -21.96
N MET A 227 -1.11 16.10 -20.67
CA MET A 227 -0.30 17.19 -20.12
C MET A 227 1.11 16.75 -19.68
N ILE A 228 1.37 15.44 -19.66
CA ILE A 228 2.68 14.91 -19.24
C ILE A 228 3.65 15.00 -20.42
N THR A 229 4.54 15.98 -20.37
CA THR A 229 5.62 16.13 -21.37
C THR A 229 6.89 15.41 -20.90
N PRO A 230 7.84 15.10 -21.83
CA PRO A 230 9.13 14.57 -21.45
C PRO A 230 9.89 15.42 -20.41
N GLU A 231 9.75 16.74 -20.47
CA GLU A 231 10.39 17.67 -19.53
C GLU A 231 9.79 17.51 -18.12
N ILE A 232 8.47 17.41 -18.01
CA ILE A 232 7.76 17.14 -16.74
C ILE A 232 8.21 15.79 -16.15
N LEU A 233 8.28 14.74 -16.98
CA LEU A 233 8.76 13.43 -16.54
C LEU A 233 10.21 13.48 -16.06
N SER A 234 11.09 14.17 -16.80
CA SER A 234 12.48 14.36 -16.41
C SER A 234 12.61 15.13 -15.08
N GLU A 235 11.81 16.17 -14.90
CA GLU A 235 11.81 16.95 -13.66
C GLU A 235 11.34 16.11 -12.47
N ILE A 236 10.26 15.35 -12.63
CA ILE A 236 9.72 14.46 -11.59
C ILE A 236 10.75 13.37 -11.25
N SER A 237 11.30 12.67 -12.26
CA SER A 237 12.23 11.57 -12.04
C SER A 237 13.56 11.99 -11.43
N SER A 238 13.99 13.25 -11.64
CA SER A 238 15.27 13.76 -11.13
C SER A 238 15.19 14.36 -9.73
N LYS A 239 14.02 14.81 -9.29
CA LYS A 239 13.85 15.60 -8.05
C LYS A 239 13.03 14.89 -6.98
N ASP A 240 12.24 13.89 -7.35
CA ASP A 240 11.29 13.29 -6.44
C ASP A 240 11.76 11.94 -5.89
N ASP A 241 11.54 11.75 -4.60
CA ASP A 241 11.71 10.48 -3.93
C ASP A 241 10.50 9.60 -4.24
N PHE A 242 10.74 8.37 -4.68
CA PHE A 242 9.69 7.38 -4.98
C PHE A 242 8.72 7.16 -3.82
N ASP A 243 9.19 7.31 -2.60
CA ASP A 243 8.38 7.11 -1.40
C ASP A 243 7.69 8.39 -0.91
N PHE A 244 8.10 9.58 -1.40
CA PHE A 244 7.55 10.90 -1.08
C PHE A 244 7.09 11.61 -2.35
N HIS A 245 6.15 10.99 -3.09
CA HIS A 245 5.76 11.40 -4.44
C HIS A 245 4.54 12.34 -4.51
N THR A 246 3.99 12.78 -3.36
CA THR A 246 2.79 13.64 -3.37
C THR A 246 3.05 14.97 -4.05
N ALA A 247 4.26 15.54 -3.92
CA ALA A 247 4.62 16.77 -4.60
C ALA A 247 4.51 16.63 -6.12
N SER A 248 4.92 15.49 -6.67
CA SER A 248 4.81 15.16 -8.10
C SER A 248 3.36 14.99 -8.54
N ILE A 249 2.56 14.28 -7.75
CA ILE A 249 1.12 14.13 -8.00
C ILE A 249 0.45 15.52 -7.99
N ILE A 250 0.76 16.38 -7.03
CA ILE A 250 0.22 17.73 -6.94
C ILE A 250 0.64 18.56 -8.15
N LYS A 251 1.90 18.47 -8.63
CA LYS A 251 2.34 19.12 -9.84
C LYS A 251 1.59 18.63 -11.07
N LEU A 252 1.40 17.34 -11.22
CA LEU A 252 0.61 16.76 -12.32
C LEU A 252 -0.86 17.19 -12.27
N LEU A 253 -1.47 17.24 -11.09
CA LEU A 253 -2.84 17.70 -10.89
C LEU A 253 -2.96 19.24 -10.84
N GLY A 254 -1.87 19.93 -10.50
CA GLY A 254 -1.83 21.35 -10.12
C GLY A 254 -1.34 22.31 -11.18
N VAL A 255 -1.13 21.88 -12.44
CA VAL A 255 -0.89 22.81 -13.52
C VAL A 255 -2.12 23.70 -13.68
N ARG A 256 -1.97 24.96 -13.28
CA ARG A 256 -3.00 25.99 -13.00
C ARG A 256 -4.15 26.15 -14.01
N LYS A 257 -4.04 25.59 -15.21
CA LYS A 257 -5.09 25.68 -16.27
C LYS A 257 -6.10 24.54 -16.27
N SER A 258 -5.75 23.37 -15.71
CA SER A 258 -6.70 22.23 -15.62
C SER A 258 -7.51 22.21 -14.33
N LEU A 259 -7.12 22.99 -13.33
CA LEU A 259 -7.88 23.17 -12.09
C LEU A 259 -9.28 23.78 -12.32
N ALA A 260 -9.48 24.57 -13.35
CA ALA A 260 -10.81 25.12 -13.68
C ALA A 260 -11.82 24.02 -14.08
N ALA A 261 -11.36 22.93 -14.72
CA ALA A 261 -12.20 21.79 -15.06
C ALA A 261 -12.41 20.83 -13.87
N ALA A 262 -11.41 20.69 -12.99
CA ALA A 262 -11.51 19.88 -11.78
C ALA A 262 -12.16 20.62 -10.60
N GLN A 263 -12.16 21.95 -10.58
CA GLN A 263 -12.76 22.79 -9.53
C GLN A 263 -14.26 22.57 -9.36
N ASN A 264 -14.96 22.23 -10.43
CA ASN A 264 -16.40 21.93 -10.37
C ASN A 264 -16.72 20.54 -9.81
N LEU A 265 -15.74 19.63 -9.76
CA LEU A 265 -15.92 18.25 -9.30
C LEU A 265 -15.37 17.97 -7.88
N VAL A 266 -14.34 18.71 -7.44
CA VAL A 266 -13.61 18.40 -6.18
C VAL A 266 -13.09 19.66 -5.46
N GLY A 267 -13.73 20.80 -5.62
CA GLY A 267 -13.23 22.14 -5.29
C GLY A 267 -12.65 22.38 -3.88
N SER A 268 -13.15 21.73 -2.84
CA SER A 268 -12.66 21.91 -1.47
C SER A 268 -11.45 21.02 -1.12
N GLU A 269 -11.34 19.84 -1.73
CA GLU A 269 -10.27 18.88 -1.44
C GLU A 269 -8.99 19.20 -2.21
N ILE A 270 -9.12 19.71 -3.45
CA ILE A 270 -7.96 20.23 -4.23
C ILE A 270 -7.37 21.48 -3.57
N LYS A 271 -8.20 22.38 -3.04
CA LYS A 271 -7.70 23.55 -2.30
C LYS A 271 -6.86 23.14 -1.09
N ARG A 272 -7.25 22.10 -0.35
CA ARG A 272 -6.47 21.59 0.78
C ARG A 272 -5.12 20.97 0.37
N LEU A 273 -5.06 20.32 -0.79
CA LEU A 273 -3.81 19.77 -1.33
C LEU A 273 -2.81 20.86 -1.75
N LEU A 274 -3.30 22.03 -2.17
CA LEU A 274 -2.47 23.13 -2.70
C LEU A 274 -2.00 24.12 -1.64
N VAL A 275 -2.65 24.19 -0.49
CA VAL A 275 -2.41 25.19 0.58
C VAL A 275 -1.64 24.58 1.77
N GLY A 276 -1.58 23.27 1.89
CA GLY A 276 -0.81 22.55 2.93
C GLY A 276 0.53 22.03 2.44
#